data_c257c596f91518330fe4b5bce71174f3
#
_entry.id   c257c596f91518330fe4b5bce71174f3
#
_cell.length_a   1.000
_cell.length_b   1.000
_cell.length_c   1.000
_cell.angle_alpha   90.00
_cell.angle_beta   90.00
_cell.angle_gamma   90.00
#
_symmetry.space_group_name_H-M   'P 1'
#
loop_
_entity.id
_entity.type
_entity.pdbx_description
1 polymer ?
#
loop_
_entity_poly.entity_id
_entity_poly.type
_entity_poly.pdbx_seq_one_letter_code
_entity_poly.pdbx_strand_id
1 'polypeptide(L)'
;MGTALYPNVSLLNKSLIASETQIITLAIRRLNLASKESFLNQLTKKFKLLPNTAGCYTKKEAILTAELARETLETNWIKLELINDQEMLLPDPIELYDCCMELKKKKFCIFAYCSDDPVLCKRLEDIGCEVVMPLISPIGSGLGVRNEHNLEIIRKMCTGKIFVDAGIGKPSDASKIMELGFDGVLLNSSVARSLNPVTMAEAMKLAVISGRKGFESGLIEKRKNAVGSTSFSGKISNF
;
A
#
# COMPACT_ATOMS: atom_id res chain seq x y z
N MET A 1 4.11 -5.42 -3.45
CA MET A 1 4.92 -4.49 -4.27
C MET A 1 4.37 -4.41 -5.68
N GLY A 2 4.43 -3.24 -6.36
CA GLY A 2 4.09 -3.10 -7.77
C GLY A 2 5.19 -3.64 -8.70
N THR A 3 4.82 -3.95 -9.95
CA THR A 3 5.71 -4.56 -10.96
C THR A 3 5.98 -3.66 -12.17
N ALA A 4 5.42 -2.45 -12.19
CA ALA A 4 5.57 -1.50 -13.29
C ALA A 4 6.85 -0.64 -13.17
N LEU A 5 7.24 -0.03 -14.28
CA LEU A 5 8.31 0.98 -14.37
C LEU A 5 9.75 0.46 -14.24
N TYR A 6 9.98 -0.81 -14.05
CA TYR A 6 11.34 -1.36 -14.05
C TYR A 6 11.89 -1.42 -15.48
N PRO A 7 13.18 -1.08 -15.67
CA PRO A 7 13.80 -1.10 -17.01
C PRO A 7 13.80 -2.48 -17.67
N ASN A 8 13.89 -3.55 -16.86
CA ASN A 8 13.88 -4.92 -17.34
C ASN A 8 13.44 -5.91 -16.26
N VAL A 9 13.08 -7.12 -16.69
CA VAL A 9 12.58 -8.20 -15.82
C VAL A 9 13.61 -8.67 -14.81
N SER A 10 14.90 -8.68 -15.15
CA SER A 10 15.97 -9.10 -14.24
C SER A 10 16.05 -8.18 -13.02
N LEU A 11 15.99 -6.85 -13.24
CA LEU A 11 16.02 -5.86 -12.17
C LEU A 11 14.75 -5.94 -11.31
N LEU A 12 13.58 -6.11 -11.92
CA LEU A 12 12.32 -6.36 -11.21
C LEU A 12 12.46 -7.57 -10.28
N ASN A 13 12.90 -8.72 -10.79
CA ASN A 13 13.02 -9.94 -10.00
C ASN A 13 14.01 -9.78 -8.82
N LYS A 14 15.16 -9.14 -9.04
CA LYS A 14 16.12 -8.85 -7.98
C LYS A 14 15.52 -7.96 -6.90
N SER A 15 14.76 -6.93 -7.29
CA SER A 15 14.09 -6.01 -6.34
C SER A 15 12.97 -6.69 -5.57
N LEU A 16 12.17 -7.56 -6.22
CA LEU A 16 11.15 -8.36 -5.55
C LEU A 16 11.74 -9.31 -4.50
N ILE A 17 12.85 -9.97 -4.83
CA ILE A 17 13.56 -10.84 -3.89
C ILE A 17 14.14 -10.03 -2.72
N ALA A 18 14.80 -8.90 -2.98
CA ALA A 18 15.38 -8.05 -1.94
C ALA A 18 14.34 -7.45 -1.00
N SER A 19 13.14 -7.17 -1.50
CA SER A 19 12.03 -6.66 -0.69
C SER A 19 11.36 -7.70 0.21
N GLU A 20 11.60 -9.00 -0.05
CA GLU A 20 10.87 -10.11 0.60
C GLU A 20 9.34 -9.95 0.58
N THR A 21 8.83 -9.24 -0.44
CA THR A 21 7.38 -9.06 -0.59
C THR A 21 6.69 -10.41 -0.80
N GLN A 22 5.50 -10.58 -0.26
CA GLN A 22 4.68 -11.78 -0.48
C GLN A 22 3.61 -11.56 -1.55
N ILE A 23 3.20 -10.31 -1.75
CA ILE A 23 2.13 -9.91 -2.66
C ILE A 23 2.69 -8.96 -3.70
N ILE A 24 2.43 -9.24 -4.97
CA ILE A 24 2.78 -8.35 -6.08
C ILE A 24 1.55 -7.90 -6.83
N THR A 25 1.51 -6.62 -7.24
CA THR A 25 0.42 -6.09 -8.07
C THR A 25 0.83 -6.05 -9.52
N LEU A 26 -0.16 -6.29 -10.39
CA LEU A 26 0.02 -6.20 -11.84
C LEU A 26 -1.24 -5.66 -12.51
N ALA A 27 -1.05 -4.82 -13.53
CA ALA A 27 -2.14 -4.27 -14.32
C ALA A 27 -2.54 -5.25 -15.42
N ILE A 28 -3.77 -5.75 -15.37
CA ILE A 28 -4.31 -6.71 -16.36
C ILE A 28 -4.22 -6.16 -17.79
N ARG A 29 -4.53 -4.88 -17.98
CA ARG A 29 -4.44 -4.23 -19.32
C ARG A 29 -3.06 -4.29 -19.95
N ARG A 30 -2.00 -4.53 -19.17
CA ARG A 30 -0.61 -4.63 -19.66
C ARG A 30 -0.14 -6.07 -19.86
N LEU A 31 -0.99 -7.05 -19.56
CA LEU A 31 -0.67 -8.46 -19.80
C LEU A 31 -0.89 -8.79 -21.27
N ASN A 32 0.17 -8.84 -22.03
CA ASN A 32 0.13 -9.45 -23.36
C ASN A 32 0.28 -10.97 -23.18
N LEU A 33 -0.85 -11.68 -23.27
CA LEU A 33 -0.97 -13.10 -22.94
C LEU A 33 -0.03 -14.01 -23.75
N ALA A 34 0.26 -13.65 -25.00
CA ALA A 34 1.04 -14.50 -25.90
C ALA A 34 2.56 -14.54 -25.61
N SER A 35 3.12 -13.52 -24.95
CA SER A 35 4.59 -13.42 -24.72
C SER A 35 5.02 -13.53 -23.25
N LYS A 36 4.08 -13.67 -22.31
CA LYS A 36 4.33 -13.57 -20.87
C LYS A 36 4.01 -14.81 -20.05
N GLU A 37 3.55 -15.88 -20.67
CA GLU A 37 3.20 -17.12 -19.97
C GLU A 37 4.37 -17.64 -19.11
N SER A 38 5.58 -17.60 -19.62
CA SER A 38 6.79 -17.96 -18.90
C SER A 38 7.09 -17.01 -17.73
N PHE A 39 6.89 -15.70 -17.88
CA PHE A 39 7.12 -14.71 -16.83
C PHE A 39 6.07 -14.78 -15.73
N LEU A 40 4.79 -14.86 -16.08
CA LEU A 40 3.71 -15.03 -15.10
C LEU A 40 3.88 -16.34 -14.33
N ASN A 41 4.21 -17.43 -14.98
CA ASN A 41 4.45 -18.73 -14.35
C ASN A 41 5.61 -18.69 -13.33
N GLN A 42 6.63 -17.88 -13.59
CA GLN A 42 7.71 -17.67 -12.61
C GLN A 42 7.26 -16.85 -11.40
N LEU A 43 6.40 -15.85 -11.59
CA LEU A 43 5.87 -15.01 -10.53
C LEU A 43 4.84 -15.73 -9.66
N THR A 44 3.90 -16.47 -10.28
CA THR A 44 2.85 -17.21 -9.55
C THR A 44 3.39 -18.26 -8.61
N LYS A 45 4.53 -18.88 -8.92
CA LYS A 45 5.19 -19.86 -8.05
C LYS A 45 5.80 -19.26 -6.79
N LYS A 46 6.11 -17.96 -6.78
CA LYS A 46 6.83 -17.29 -5.69
C LYS A 46 6.00 -16.28 -4.92
N PHE A 47 5.01 -15.67 -5.55
CA PHE A 47 4.27 -14.55 -5.01
C PHE A 47 2.77 -14.75 -5.16
N LYS A 48 1.99 -14.18 -4.24
CA LYS A 48 0.55 -14.03 -4.41
C LYS A 48 0.29 -12.86 -5.36
N LEU A 49 -0.50 -13.12 -6.39
CA LEU A 49 -0.85 -12.10 -7.37
C LEU A 49 -2.06 -11.29 -6.90
N LEU A 50 -1.94 -9.98 -6.97
CA LEU A 50 -3.00 -9.03 -6.73
C LEU A 50 -3.19 -8.19 -8.00
N PRO A 51 -4.02 -8.64 -8.95
CA PRO A 51 -4.34 -7.86 -10.14
C PRO A 51 -5.03 -6.55 -9.76
N ASN A 52 -4.83 -5.51 -10.58
CA ASN A 52 -5.46 -4.21 -10.36
C ASN A 52 -6.25 -3.73 -11.57
N THR A 53 -7.18 -2.81 -11.30
CA THR A 53 -8.02 -2.14 -12.32
C THR A 53 -7.42 -0.80 -12.76
N ALA A 54 -6.11 -0.61 -12.62
CA ALA A 54 -5.43 0.63 -12.97
C ALA A 54 -5.77 1.12 -14.39
N GLY A 55 -6.15 2.39 -14.48
CA GLY A 55 -6.59 3.02 -15.71
C GLY A 55 -8.07 2.80 -16.03
N CYS A 56 -8.89 2.34 -15.09
CA CYS A 56 -10.35 2.35 -15.19
C CYS A 56 -10.91 3.66 -14.63
N TYR A 57 -11.78 4.29 -15.40
CA TYR A 57 -12.44 5.54 -15.02
C TYR A 57 -13.92 5.34 -14.70
N THR A 58 -14.49 4.20 -15.03
CA THR A 58 -15.89 3.86 -14.78
C THR A 58 -16.02 2.55 -14.05
N LYS A 59 -17.09 2.42 -13.25
CA LYS A 59 -17.49 1.18 -12.59
C LYS A 59 -17.57 0.00 -13.56
N LYS A 60 -18.16 0.23 -14.75
CA LYS A 60 -18.32 -0.82 -15.77
C LYS A 60 -16.96 -1.37 -16.24
N GLU A 61 -16.02 -0.47 -16.51
CA GLU A 61 -14.66 -0.89 -16.91
C GLU A 61 -13.93 -1.66 -15.81
N ALA A 62 -14.06 -1.18 -14.55
CA ALA A 62 -13.43 -1.81 -13.40
C ALA A 62 -13.99 -3.22 -13.15
N ILE A 63 -15.30 -3.41 -13.23
CA ILE A 63 -15.95 -4.71 -13.07
C ILE A 63 -15.48 -5.67 -14.18
N LEU A 64 -15.52 -5.23 -15.44
CA LEU A 64 -15.07 -6.06 -16.57
C LEU A 64 -13.59 -6.45 -16.42
N THR A 65 -12.74 -5.50 -16.01
CA THR A 65 -11.31 -5.76 -15.77
C THR A 65 -11.10 -6.74 -14.62
N ALA A 66 -11.89 -6.65 -13.54
CA ALA A 66 -11.84 -7.57 -12.43
C ALA A 66 -12.26 -9.01 -12.83
N GLU A 67 -13.33 -9.14 -13.63
CA GLU A 67 -13.79 -10.43 -14.14
C GLU A 67 -12.74 -11.06 -15.05
N LEU A 68 -12.15 -10.29 -15.96
CA LEU A 68 -11.05 -10.76 -16.82
C LEU A 68 -9.83 -11.19 -15.99
N ALA A 69 -9.52 -10.46 -14.92
CA ALA A 69 -8.44 -10.83 -14.00
C ALA A 69 -8.70 -12.16 -13.31
N ARG A 70 -9.95 -12.39 -12.86
CA ARG A 70 -10.37 -13.65 -12.24
C ARG A 70 -10.17 -14.83 -13.18
N GLU A 71 -10.64 -14.71 -14.41
CA GLU A 71 -10.53 -15.76 -15.42
C GLU A 71 -9.07 -16.03 -15.82
N THR A 72 -8.28 -14.97 -15.99
CA THR A 72 -6.89 -15.11 -16.48
C THR A 72 -5.92 -15.61 -15.41
N LEU A 73 -6.14 -15.24 -14.14
CA LEU A 73 -5.19 -15.50 -13.05
C LEU A 73 -5.76 -16.45 -11.99
N GLU A 74 -6.96 -16.97 -12.19
CA GLU A 74 -7.65 -17.89 -11.27
C GLU A 74 -7.68 -17.37 -9.81
N THR A 75 -7.91 -16.05 -9.64
CA THR A 75 -7.92 -15.40 -8.33
C THR A 75 -9.16 -14.54 -8.12
N ASN A 76 -9.71 -14.56 -6.90
CA ASN A 76 -10.77 -13.62 -6.50
C ASN A 76 -10.22 -12.31 -5.91
N TRP A 77 -8.91 -12.18 -5.77
CA TRP A 77 -8.28 -10.95 -5.29
C TRP A 77 -8.27 -9.90 -6.38
N ILE A 78 -8.62 -8.68 -6.01
CA ILE A 78 -8.58 -7.52 -6.90
C ILE A 78 -8.20 -6.26 -6.13
N LYS A 79 -7.17 -5.55 -6.58
CA LYS A 79 -6.92 -4.18 -6.15
C LYS A 79 -7.77 -3.26 -7.01
N LEU A 80 -8.80 -2.72 -6.40
CA LEU A 80 -9.76 -1.85 -7.09
C LEU A 80 -9.26 -0.42 -7.08
N GLU A 81 -8.96 0.09 -8.26
CA GLU A 81 -8.61 1.48 -8.55
C GLU A 81 -9.66 2.05 -9.52
N LEU A 82 -10.36 3.08 -9.09
CA LEU A 82 -11.23 3.93 -9.91
C LEU A 82 -10.74 5.36 -9.80
N ILE A 83 -10.30 5.92 -10.90
CA ILE A 83 -9.62 7.22 -10.95
C ILE A 83 -10.57 8.26 -11.49
N ASN A 84 -10.66 9.43 -10.83
CA ASN A 84 -11.50 10.54 -11.27
C ASN A 84 -10.79 11.43 -12.29
N ASP A 85 -9.48 11.64 -12.11
CA ASP A 85 -8.72 12.53 -12.97
C ASP A 85 -7.35 11.94 -13.38
N GLN A 86 -6.86 12.36 -14.55
CA GLN A 86 -5.64 11.81 -15.14
C GLN A 86 -4.36 12.47 -14.64
N GLU A 87 -4.44 13.65 -14.05
CA GLU A 87 -3.26 14.41 -13.62
C GLU A 87 -2.84 14.00 -12.21
N MET A 88 -3.79 13.96 -11.27
CA MET A 88 -3.52 13.66 -9.88
C MET A 88 -3.70 12.18 -9.54
N LEU A 89 -4.37 11.41 -10.40
CA LEU A 89 -4.68 9.99 -10.21
C LEU A 89 -5.39 9.72 -8.87
N LEU A 90 -6.27 10.65 -8.47
CA LEU A 90 -7.05 10.53 -7.24
C LEU A 90 -8.23 9.58 -7.46
N PRO A 91 -8.56 8.75 -6.45
CA PRO A 91 -9.68 7.84 -6.52
C PRO A 91 -11.02 8.59 -6.47
N ASP A 92 -12.01 8.13 -7.26
CA ASP A 92 -13.38 8.58 -7.16
C ASP A 92 -14.08 7.86 -6.00
N PRO A 93 -14.46 8.56 -4.91
CA PRO A 93 -15.01 7.91 -3.74
C PRO A 93 -16.40 7.30 -3.95
N ILE A 94 -17.22 7.90 -4.83
CA ILE A 94 -18.59 7.46 -5.09
C ILE A 94 -18.58 6.22 -5.98
N GLU A 95 -17.92 6.31 -7.14
CA GLU A 95 -17.77 5.19 -8.07
C GLU A 95 -17.04 4.00 -7.42
N LEU A 96 -16.03 4.28 -6.60
CA LEU A 96 -15.32 3.24 -5.84
C LEU A 96 -16.24 2.48 -4.90
N TYR A 97 -17.01 3.20 -4.08
CA TYR A 97 -17.95 2.60 -3.11
C TYR A 97 -18.99 1.72 -3.82
N ASP A 98 -19.63 2.26 -4.86
CA ASP A 98 -20.62 1.53 -5.65
C ASP A 98 -20.03 0.31 -6.35
N CYS A 99 -18.80 0.42 -6.87
CA CYS A 99 -18.10 -0.69 -7.50
C CYS A 99 -17.75 -1.79 -6.48
N CYS A 100 -17.31 -1.42 -5.27
CA CYS A 100 -17.07 -2.36 -4.19
C CYS A 100 -18.33 -3.17 -3.86
N MET A 101 -19.48 -2.51 -3.73
CA MET A 101 -20.78 -3.17 -3.48
C MET A 101 -21.11 -4.22 -4.54
N GLU A 102 -20.90 -3.89 -5.83
CA GLU A 102 -21.15 -4.83 -6.95
C GLU A 102 -20.16 -6.01 -6.94
N LEU A 103 -18.88 -5.74 -6.76
CA LEU A 103 -17.85 -6.78 -6.75
C LEU A 103 -17.97 -7.71 -5.53
N LYS A 104 -18.47 -7.21 -4.39
CA LYS A 104 -18.78 -8.05 -3.22
C LYS A 104 -19.89 -9.05 -3.53
N LYS A 105 -20.97 -8.64 -4.22
CA LYS A 105 -22.02 -9.57 -4.68
C LYS A 105 -21.45 -10.68 -5.58
N LYS A 106 -20.41 -10.36 -6.35
CA LYS A 106 -19.67 -11.29 -7.22
C LYS A 106 -18.57 -12.08 -6.47
N LYS A 107 -18.50 -11.98 -5.14
CA LYS A 107 -17.57 -12.71 -4.24
C LYS A 107 -16.09 -12.40 -4.49
N PHE A 108 -15.76 -11.18 -4.86
CA PHE A 108 -14.36 -10.72 -4.89
C PHE A 108 -13.84 -10.40 -3.50
N CYS A 109 -12.55 -10.67 -3.29
CA CYS A 109 -11.75 -10.18 -2.17
C CYS A 109 -11.13 -8.84 -2.59
N ILE A 110 -11.68 -7.75 -2.09
CA ILE A 110 -11.39 -6.40 -2.59
C ILE A 110 -10.33 -5.72 -1.73
N PHE A 111 -9.30 -5.20 -2.40
CA PHE A 111 -8.30 -4.29 -1.88
C PHE A 111 -8.63 -2.90 -2.45
N ALA A 112 -9.29 -2.06 -1.67
CA ALA A 112 -9.91 -0.83 -2.16
C ALA A 112 -8.95 0.37 -2.04
N TYR A 113 -8.40 0.86 -3.16
CA TYR A 113 -7.60 2.08 -3.21
C TYR A 113 -8.50 3.31 -3.05
N CYS A 114 -8.27 4.11 -2.01
CA CYS A 114 -9.12 5.23 -1.64
C CYS A 114 -8.31 6.46 -1.19
N SER A 115 -9.00 7.59 -0.99
CA SER A 115 -8.44 8.75 -0.31
C SER A 115 -8.24 8.46 1.20
N ASP A 116 -7.48 9.34 1.87
CA ASP A 116 -7.26 9.33 3.32
C ASP A 116 -8.45 9.91 4.12
N ASP A 117 -9.67 9.72 3.62
CA ASP A 117 -10.91 10.09 4.32
C ASP A 117 -11.29 8.98 5.32
N PRO A 118 -11.32 9.26 6.63
CA PRO A 118 -11.66 8.27 7.65
C PRO A 118 -13.06 7.68 7.50
N VAL A 119 -14.04 8.50 7.08
CA VAL A 119 -15.43 8.07 6.91
C VAL A 119 -15.54 7.12 5.73
N LEU A 120 -14.89 7.42 4.61
CA LEU A 120 -14.84 6.53 3.45
C LEU A 120 -14.13 5.22 3.78
N CYS A 121 -12.98 5.28 4.45
CA CYS A 121 -12.25 4.07 4.87
C CYS A 121 -13.13 3.15 5.72
N LYS A 122 -13.85 3.72 6.70
CA LYS A 122 -14.77 2.94 7.54
C LYS A 122 -15.93 2.33 6.75
N ARG A 123 -16.53 3.09 5.83
CA ARG A 123 -17.59 2.56 4.96
C ARG A 123 -17.11 1.42 4.06
N LEU A 124 -15.89 1.50 3.52
CA LEU A 124 -15.30 0.42 2.71
C LEU A 124 -15.04 -0.83 3.54
N GLU A 125 -14.59 -0.66 4.79
CA GLU A 125 -14.48 -1.79 5.75
C GLU A 125 -15.86 -2.41 6.02
N ASP A 126 -16.88 -1.59 6.32
CA ASP A 126 -18.23 -2.04 6.69
C ASP A 126 -18.94 -2.82 5.59
N ILE A 127 -18.71 -2.51 4.32
CA ILE A 127 -19.22 -3.31 3.19
C ILE A 127 -18.40 -4.57 2.94
N GLY A 128 -17.36 -4.81 3.73
CA GLY A 128 -16.55 -6.03 3.73
C GLY A 128 -15.42 -6.05 2.71
N CYS A 129 -14.81 -4.90 2.38
CA CYS A 129 -13.53 -4.93 1.68
C CYS A 129 -12.49 -5.68 2.51
N GLU A 130 -11.72 -6.57 1.89
CA GLU A 130 -10.70 -7.37 2.57
C GLU A 130 -9.56 -6.50 3.11
N VAL A 131 -9.18 -5.48 2.34
CA VAL A 131 -8.18 -4.48 2.74
C VAL A 131 -8.64 -3.11 2.26
N VAL A 132 -8.61 -2.12 3.15
CA VAL A 132 -8.79 -0.71 2.78
C VAL A 132 -7.41 -0.11 2.53
N MET A 133 -7.24 0.63 1.43
CA MET A 133 -5.94 1.10 0.98
C MET A 133 -5.91 2.62 0.79
N PRO A 134 -5.85 3.42 1.89
CA PRO A 134 -5.75 4.87 1.79
C PRO A 134 -4.41 5.29 1.19
N LEU A 135 -4.45 6.33 0.34
CA LEU A 135 -3.24 7.04 -0.10
C LEU A 135 -2.72 7.96 1.03
N ILE A 136 -1.42 8.31 0.97
CA ILE A 136 -0.84 9.36 1.83
C ILE A 136 -0.44 10.61 1.03
N SER A 137 -0.36 10.47 -0.28
CA SER A 137 -0.18 11.50 -1.29
C SER A 137 -0.37 10.89 -2.68
N PRO A 138 -0.51 11.66 -3.76
CA PRO A 138 -0.81 11.14 -5.10
C PRO A 138 0.16 10.06 -5.58
N ILE A 139 -0.34 9.14 -6.41
CA ILE A 139 0.45 8.04 -6.99
C ILE A 139 1.73 8.57 -7.65
N GLY A 140 2.88 8.01 -7.27
CA GLY A 140 4.17 8.33 -7.88
C GLY A 140 4.75 9.69 -7.50
N SER A 141 4.10 10.45 -6.62
CA SER A 141 4.56 11.78 -6.16
C SER A 141 5.76 11.70 -5.22
N GLY A 142 5.86 10.64 -4.41
CA GLY A 142 6.92 10.49 -3.41
C GLY A 142 6.90 11.55 -2.30
N LEU A 143 5.76 12.26 -2.13
CA LEU A 143 5.62 13.36 -1.16
C LEU A 143 5.52 12.88 0.30
N GLY A 144 5.36 11.58 0.53
CA GLY A 144 5.23 10.99 1.87
C GLY A 144 3.91 11.34 2.56
N VAL A 145 3.88 11.20 3.88
CA VAL A 145 2.69 11.44 4.71
C VAL A 145 2.36 12.93 4.73
N ARG A 146 1.19 13.30 4.21
CA ARG A 146 0.70 14.69 4.18
C ARG A 146 -0.29 14.99 5.28
N ASN A 147 -1.07 14.00 5.68
CA ASN A 147 -2.12 14.15 6.69
C ASN A 147 -2.05 13.00 7.71
N GLU A 148 -1.12 13.11 8.65
CA GLU A 148 -0.94 12.13 9.73
C GLU A 148 -2.18 12.01 10.61
N HIS A 149 -2.86 13.14 10.86
CA HIS A 149 -4.07 13.17 11.68
C HIS A 149 -5.17 12.25 11.16
N ASN A 150 -5.44 12.30 9.84
CA ASN A 150 -6.42 11.38 9.24
C ASN A 150 -5.98 9.93 9.35
N LEU A 151 -4.69 9.63 9.18
CA LEU A 151 -4.18 8.27 9.32
C LEU A 151 -4.39 7.72 10.73
N GLU A 152 -4.14 8.52 11.77
CA GLU A 152 -4.41 8.15 13.17
C GLU A 152 -5.90 7.87 13.40
N ILE A 153 -6.79 8.71 12.83
CA ILE A 153 -8.25 8.51 12.92
C ILE A 153 -8.65 7.22 12.17
N ILE A 154 -8.15 7.00 10.95
CA ILE A 154 -8.42 5.80 10.17
C ILE A 154 -8.04 4.55 10.98
N ARG A 155 -6.82 4.51 11.54
CA ARG A 155 -6.38 3.34 12.32
C ARG A 155 -7.22 3.11 13.58
N LYS A 156 -7.71 4.19 14.20
CA LYS A 156 -8.60 4.10 15.36
C LYS A 156 -10.01 3.63 15.02
N MET A 157 -10.55 4.07 13.88
CA MET A 157 -11.93 3.76 13.47
C MET A 157 -12.06 2.39 12.80
N CYS A 158 -11.05 1.98 12.04
CA CYS A 158 -11.06 0.73 11.30
C CYS A 158 -10.31 -0.36 12.09
N THR A 159 -10.92 -1.51 12.24
CA THR A 159 -10.36 -2.67 12.95
C THR A 159 -9.83 -3.76 12.01
N GLY A 160 -10.23 -3.71 10.75
CA GLY A 160 -9.78 -4.60 9.69
C GLY A 160 -8.37 -4.28 9.18
N LYS A 161 -8.00 -4.94 8.11
CA LYS A 161 -6.68 -4.74 7.48
C LYS A 161 -6.63 -3.46 6.68
N ILE A 162 -5.60 -2.65 6.93
CA ILE A 162 -5.36 -1.40 6.20
C ILE A 162 -3.93 -1.41 5.69
N PHE A 163 -3.78 -1.30 4.37
CA PHE A 163 -2.49 -1.11 3.73
C PHE A 163 -2.41 0.30 3.17
N VAL A 164 -1.39 1.06 3.53
CA VAL A 164 -1.18 2.37 2.90
C VAL A 164 -0.62 2.16 1.49
N ASP A 165 -1.29 2.78 0.51
CA ASP A 165 -0.92 2.72 -0.91
C ASP A 165 -0.74 4.13 -1.47
N ALA A 166 0.23 4.30 -2.35
CA ALA A 166 0.58 5.56 -3.00
C ALA A 166 1.24 6.63 -2.10
N GLY A 167 2.11 7.41 -2.72
CA GLY A 167 2.77 8.55 -2.10
C GLY A 167 4.04 8.25 -1.31
N ILE A 168 4.34 7.00 -1.00
CA ILE A 168 5.56 6.60 -0.29
C ILE A 168 6.78 6.92 -1.16
N GLY A 169 7.66 7.80 -0.68
CA GLY A 169 8.85 8.25 -1.42
C GLY A 169 10.16 7.68 -0.87
N LYS A 170 10.23 7.39 0.41
CA LYS A 170 11.46 7.00 1.11
C LYS A 170 11.19 5.99 2.23
N PRO A 171 12.21 5.26 2.73
CA PRO A 171 12.07 4.28 3.78
C PRO A 171 11.44 4.82 5.07
N SER A 172 11.75 6.06 5.48
CA SER A 172 11.16 6.66 6.67
C SER A 172 9.64 6.87 6.58
N ASP A 173 9.08 7.02 5.37
CA ASP A 173 7.62 7.07 5.21
C ASP A 173 7.00 5.70 5.52
N ALA A 174 7.61 4.62 5.02
CA ALA A 174 7.15 3.26 5.31
C ALA A 174 7.28 2.91 6.80
N SER A 175 8.40 3.27 7.45
CA SER A 175 8.58 3.08 8.89
C SER A 175 7.49 3.79 9.69
N LYS A 176 7.25 5.08 9.38
CA LYS A 176 6.23 5.89 10.04
C LYS A 176 4.82 5.30 9.93
N ILE A 177 4.44 4.82 8.75
CA ILE A 177 3.16 4.15 8.55
C ILE A 177 3.04 2.91 9.42
N MET A 178 4.07 2.09 9.49
CA MET A 178 4.06 0.89 10.32
C MET A 178 4.06 1.21 11.81
N GLU A 179 4.71 2.30 12.25
CA GLU A 179 4.67 2.82 13.63
C GLU A 179 3.26 3.30 14.04
N LEU A 180 2.46 3.80 13.10
CA LEU A 180 1.06 4.14 13.31
C LEU A 180 0.14 2.91 13.44
N GLY A 181 0.67 1.68 13.26
CA GLY A 181 -0.08 0.44 13.43
C GLY A 181 -0.83 -0.04 12.20
N PHE A 182 -0.49 0.46 11.01
CA PHE A 182 -1.03 -0.07 9.76
C PHE A 182 -0.49 -1.46 9.46
N ASP A 183 -1.25 -2.29 8.72
CA ASP A 183 -0.94 -3.70 8.50
C ASP A 183 0.07 -3.93 7.38
N GLY A 184 0.29 -2.93 6.53
CA GLY A 184 1.27 -3.01 5.47
C GLY A 184 1.34 -1.77 4.61
N VAL A 185 2.28 -1.78 3.67
CA VAL A 185 2.45 -0.75 2.65
C VAL A 185 2.48 -1.38 1.27
N LEU A 186 1.88 -0.71 0.28
CA LEU A 186 2.05 -1.04 -1.12
C LEU A 186 2.79 0.08 -1.81
N LEU A 187 3.87 -0.24 -2.48
CA LEU A 187 4.73 0.74 -3.15
C LEU A 187 5.30 0.19 -4.45
N ASN A 188 5.62 1.07 -5.37
CA ASN A 188 6.27 0.75 -6.64
C ASN A 188 7.26 1.83 -7.07
N SER A 189 6.79 3.05 -7.31
CA SER A 189 7.57 4.11 -7.94
C SER A 189 8.83 4.49 -7.17
N SER A 190 8.77 4.53 -5.85
CA SER A 190 9.91 4.84 -4.98
C SER A 190 11.07 3.82 -5.12
N VAL A 191 10.74 2.58 -5.43
CA VAL A 191 11.74 1.54 -5.71
C VAL A 191 12.16 1.57 -7.18
N ALA A 192 11.20 1.44 -8.09
CA ALA A 192 11.47 1.28 -9.52
C ALA A 192 12.20 2.49 -10.16
N ARG A 193 11.98 3.71 -9.64
CA ARG A 193 12.61 4.95 -10.11
C ARG A 193 13.83 5.38 -9.31
N SER A 194 14.23 4.63 -8.28
CA SER A 194 15.46 4.93 -7.54
C SER A 194 16.70 4.64 -8.38
N LEU A 195 17.83 5.24 -8.03
CA LEU A 195 19.13 4.98 -8.70
C LEU A 195 19.54 3.51 -8.56
N ASN A 196 19.19 2.86 -7.45
CA ASN A 196 19.44 1.44 -7.22
C ASN A 196 18.18 0.77 -6.67
N PRO A 197 17.31 0.22 -7.54
CA PRO A 197 16.06 -0.41 -7.11
C PRO A 197 16.23 -1.58 -6.14
N VAL A 198 17.29 -2.36 -6.27
CA VAL A 198 17.53 -3.51 -5.39
C VAL A 198 17.82 -3.05 -3.97
N THR A 199 18.75 -2.11 -3.81
CA THR A 199 19.09 -1.52 -2.50
C THR A 199 17.89 -0.78 -1.88
N MET A 200 17.11 -0.06 -2.71
CA MET A 200 15.91 0.63 -2.23
C MET A 200 14.84 -0.37 -1.77
N ALA A 201 14.65 -1.47 -2.48
CA ALA A 201 13.73 -2.54 -2.07
C ALA A 201 14.11 -3.13 -0.70
N GLU A 202 15.39 -3.39 -0.48
CA GLU A 202 15.90 -3.84 0.81
C GLU A 202 15.70 -2.80 1.91
N ALA A 203 16.01 -1.52 1.64
CA ALA A 203 15.79 -0.43 2.58
C ALA A 203 14.31 -0.28 2.98
N MET A 204 13.38 -0.43 2.01
CA MET A 204 11.94 -0.42 2.29
C MET A 204 11.51 -1.61 3.16
N LYS A 205 12.03 -2.82 2.90
CA LYS A 205 11.81 -3.98 3.77
C LYS A 205 12.23 -3.71 5.21
N LEU A 206 13.47 -3.23 5.40
CA LEU A 206 13.99 -2.92 6.73
C LEU A 206 13.18 -1.85 7.44
N ALA A 207 12.70 -0.84 6.72
CA ALA A 207 11.83 0.20 7.26
C ALA A 207 10.49 -0.35 7.74
N VAL A 208 9.86 -1.22 6.96
CA VAL A 208 8.59 -1.89 7.35
C VAL A 208 8.80 -2.74 8.60
N ILE A 209 9.87 -3.52 8.65
CA ILE A 209 10.20 -4.35 9.82
C ILE A 209 10.47 -3.48 11.06
N SER A 210 11.26 -2.42 10.91
CA SER A 210 11.59 -1.49 11.99
C SER A 210 10.33 -0.81 12.54
N GLY A 211 9.49 -0.22 11.68
CA GLY A 211 8.27 0.44 12.10
C GLY A 211 7.29 -0.51 12.78
N ARG A 212 7.12 -1.73 12.27
CA ARG A 212 6.28 -2.76 12.92
C ARG A 212 6.78 -3.10 14.31
N LYS A 213 8.08 -3.35 14.48
CA LYS A 213 8.68 -3.61 15.79
C LYS A 213 8.54 -2.43 16.74
N GLY A 214 8.68 -1.19 16.25
CA GLY A 214 8.41 0.03 17.01
C GLY A 214 6.98 0.07 17.55
N PHE A 215 5.99 -0.18 16.70
CA PHE A 215 4.59 -0.25 17.09
C PHE A 215 4.33 -1.35 18.14
N GLU A 216 4.82 -2.56 17.92
CA GLU A 216 4.61 -3.71 18.82
C GLU A 216 5.30 -3.55 20.17
N SER A 217 6.41 -2.83 20.23
CA SER A 217 7.12 -2.55 21.49
C SER A 217 6.44 -1.49 22.36
N GLY A 218 5.52 -0.71 21.79
CA GLY A 218 4.94 0.46 22.41
C GLY A 218 5.87 1.67 22.38
N LEU A 219 5.43 2.74 21.74
CA LEU A 219 6.19 3.98 21.65
C LEU A 219 6.10 4.76 22.96
N ILE A 220 7.16 5.47 23.31
CA ILE A 220 7.15 6.40 24.45
C ILE A 220 6.10 7.49 24.25
N GLU A 221 5.39 7.84 25.31
CA GLU A 221 4.41 8.93 25.30
C GLU A 221 5.06 10.28 24.96
N LYS A 222 4.47 11.02 24.03
CA LYS A 222 4.90 12.39 23.69
C LYS A 222 4.60 13.33 24.85
N ARG A 223 5.60 14.07 25.31
CA ARG A 223 5.47 15.04 26.40
C ARG A 223 5.89 16.42 25.94
N LYS A 224 5.23 17.46 26.47
CA LYS A 224 5.58 18.86 26.18
C LYS A 224 6.90 19.28 26.83
N ASN A 225 7.17 18.75 28.03
CA ASN A 225 8.34 19.11 28.82
C ASN A 225 9.34 17.97 28.85
N ALA A 226 10.61 18.31 28.98
CA ALA A 226 11.68 17.33 29.17
C ALA A 226 11.49 16.58 30.50
N VAL A 227 11.80 15.28 30.48
CA VAL A 227 11.90 14.42 31.65
C VAL A 227 13.30 13.84 31.65
N GLY A 228 14.09 14.24 32.67
CA GLY A 228 15.48 13.76 32.80
C GLY A 228 15.52 12.24 33.01
N SER A 229 16.41 11.57 32.35
CA SER A 229 16.69 10.14 32.54
C SER A 229 17.55 9.88 33.79
N THR A 230 18.23 10.93 34.30
CA THR A 230 19.09 10.87 35.48
C THR A 230 18.54 11.79 36.59
N SER A 231 18.48 11.29 37.80
CA SER A 231 18.09 12.09 38.95
C SER A 231 19.06 13.25 39.20
N PHE A 232 18.51 14.42 39.58
CA PHE A 232 19.31 15.55 40.02
C PHE A 232 19.76 15.44 41.48
N SER A 233 19.30 14.43 42.24
CA SER A 233 19.78 14.13 43.58
C SER A 233 21.17 13.53 43.56
N GLY A 234 22.03 13.87 44.50
CA GLY A 234 23.40 13.31 44.61
C GLY A 234 24.43 13.97 43.69
N LYS A 235 24.25 15.23 43.30
CA LYS A 235 25.29 15.98 42.59
C LYS A 235 26.53 16.13 43.52
N ILE A 236 27.73 15.91 42.89
CA ILE A 236 29.03 16.00 43.62
C ILE A 236 29.35 17.43 44.03
N SER A 237 28.71 18.43 43.42
CA SER A 237 28.89 19.85 43.78
C SER A 237 27.52 20.53 43.99
N ASN A 238 27.23 20.91 45.21
CA ASN A 238 26.28 21.97 45.55
C ASN A 238 27.08 23.27 45.61
N PHE A 239 27.25 23.96 44.50
CA PHE A 239 27.72 25.34 44.48
C PHE A 239 26.60 26.25 43.99
#